data_576190cd9f0567844ad92e3e5be65128
#
_entry.id   576190cd9f0567844ad92e3e5be65128
#
_cell.length_a   1.000
_cell.length_b   1.000
_cell.length_c   1.000
_cell.angle_alpha   90.00
_cell.angle_beta   90.00
_cell.angle_gamma   90.00
#
_symmetry.space_group_name_H-M   'P 1'
#
loop_
_entity.id
_entity.type
_entity.pdbx_description
1 polymer ?
#
loop_
_entity_poly.entity_id
_entity_poly.type
_entity_poly.pdbx_seq_one_letter_code
_entity_poly.pdbx_strand_id
1 'polypeptide(L)'
;MHSNGTALKTREPQYQFELDMALKEGLSRFGIMSNQTWKDDPRRLLFMLSRYKFVAKMLGGKDRVIEIGCADAFGTRLVAQEGCRVTASDFDPVFIADVEERMKSDGWKCATLVHDILTGSAPPGGFDAAYSLDVFEHIPPADADRFVGNIAKSLRKNGVAIIGSPSLQSQVYASPASKAGHVNCMDGKEYQKLMQRHFENVFLFSMNDEVVHTGYHPMAHYLFVLCVGPK
;
A
#
# COMPACT_ATOMS: atom_id res chain seq x y z
N MET A 1 24.23 10.58 43.35
CA MET A 1 24.02 9.16 43.63
C MET A 1 24.04 8.43 42.28
N HIS A 2 25.16 7.76 41.98
CA HIS A 2 25.30 6.98 40.74
C HIS A 2 24.63 5.63 40.99
N SER A 3 23.43 5.42 40.43
CA SER A 3 22.85 4.08 40.37
C SER A 3 23.69 3.24 39.40
N ASN A 4 24.40 2.26 39.93
CA ASN A 4 24.98 1.18 39.14
C ASN A 4 23.84 0.42 38.45
N GLY A 5 23.46 0.87 37.25
CA GLY A 5 22.51 0.17 36.40
C GLY A 5 23.17 -1.12 35.92
N THR A 6 22.81 -2.24 36.51
CA THR A 6 23.17 -3.56 35.96
C THR A 6 22.64 -3.60 34.52
N ALA A 7 23.52 -3.75 33.55
CA ALA A 7 23.11 -3.87 32.15
C ALA A 7 22.10 -5.01 32.01
N LEU A 8 20.97 -4.76 31.35
CA LEU A 8 19.94 -5.78 31.08
C LEU A 8 20.60 -6.91 30.29
N LYS A 9 20.36 -8.16 30.72
CA LYS A 9 20.87 -9.36 30.05
C LYS A 9 19.75 -10.35 29.81
N THR A 10 19.72 -10.91 28.59
CA THR A 10 18.86 -12.04 28.27
C THR A 10 19.38 -13.31 28.96
N ARG A 11 18.50 -14.28 29.20
CA ARG A 11 18.93 -15.60 29.72
C ARG A 11 19.72 -16.36 28.66
N GLU A 12 19.31 -16.25 27.38
CA GLU A 12 19.92 -16.91 26.25
C GLU A 12 20.82 -15.92 25.51
N PRO A 13 22.14 -16.16 25.43
CA PRO A 13 23.10 -15.21 24.85
C PRO A 13 22.79 -14.81 23.41
N GLN A 14 22.16 -15.73 22.60
CA GLN A 14 21.81 -15.45 21.20
C GLN A 14 20.80 -14.32 21.03
N TYR A 15 20.04 -13.97 22.09
CA TYR A 15 19.06 -12.86 22.03
C TYR A 15 19.61 -11.53 22.59
N GLN A 16 20.87 -11.52 23.02
CA GLN A 16 21.46 -10.30 23.57
C GLN A 16 21.59 -9.21 22.50
N PHE A 17 21.88 -9.60 21.27
CA PHE A 17 22.01 -8.67 20.15
C PHE A 17 20.72 -7.86 19.92
N GLU A 18 19.55 -8.51 19.91
CA GLU A 18 18.25 -7.83 19.74
C GLU A 18 17.96 -6.86 20.88
N LEU A 19 18.30 -7.25 22.11
CA LEU A 19 18.14 -6.37 23.27
C LEU A 19 19.06 -5.16 23.18
N ASP A 20 20.32 -5.36 22.83
CA ASP A 20 21.31 -4.28 22.70
C ASP A 20 20.92 -3.31 21.58
N MET A 21 20.42 -3.82 20.45
CA MET A 21 19.88 -3.00 19.37
C MET A 21 18.67 -2.19 19.80
N ALA A 22 17.70 -2.82 20.49
CA ALA A 22 16.52 -2.14 21.01
C ALA A 22 16.87 -1.04 22.03
N LEU A 23 17.87 -1.27 22.88
CA LEU A 23 18.35 -0.27 23.85
C LEU A 23 19.10 0.89 23.18
N LYS A 24 19.82 0.61 22.08
CA LYS A 24 20.60 1.61 21.34
C LYS A 24 19.75 2.44 20.40
N GLU A 25 18.86 1.81 19.64
CA GLU A 25 18.14 2.42 18.53
C GLU A 25 16.66 2.68 18.81
N GLY A 26 16.15 2.12 19.93
CA GLY A 26 14.72 2.12 20.22
C GLY A 26 13.97 1.01 19.50
N LEU A 27 12.66 0.97 19.72
CA LEU A 27 11.74 0.05 19.05
C LEU A 27 10.99 0.80 17.96
N SER A 28 10.86 0.20 16.77
CA SER A 28 9.97 0.71 15.74
C SER A 28 8.53 0.72 16.23
N ARG A 29 7.76 1.71 15.80
CA ARG A 29 6.34 1.85 16.13
C ARG A 29 5.47 1.71 14.88
N PHE A 30 4.26 1.24 15.10
CA PHE A 30 3.24 1.28 14.05
C PHE A 30 2.87 2.74 13.70
N GLY A 31 2.43 2.95 12.47
CA GLY A 31 1.75 4.17 12.09
C GLY A 31 0.29 4.20 12.57
N ILE A 32 -0.43 5.27 12.27
CA ILE A 32 -1.79 5.50 12.74
C ILE A 32 -2.73 4.35 12.34
N MET A 33 -2.72 3.97 11.05
CA MET A 33 -3.64 2.94 10.51
C MET A 33 -3.20 1.53 10.90
N SER A 34 -1.92 1.21 10.79
CA SER A 34 -1.40 -0.11 11.15
C SER A 34 -1.52 -0.39 12.64
N ASN A 35 -1.36 0.62 13.50
CA ASN A 35 -1.61 0.49 14.95
C ASN A 35 -3.07 0.16 15.25
N GLN A 36 -4.03 0.82 14.59
CA GLN A 36 -5.44 0.51 14.76
C GLN A 36 -5.75 -0.90 14.26
N THR A 37 -5.23 -1.27 13.09
CA THR A 37 -5.39 -2.62 12.53
C THR A 37 -4.85 -3.70 13.48
N TRP A 38 -3.68 -3.47 14.09
CA TRP A 38 -3.10 -4.40 15.06
C TRP A 38 -3.98 -4.59 16.30
N LYS A 39 -4.59 -3.51 16.79
CA LYS A 39 -5.47 -3.55 17.98
C LYS A 39 -6.81 -4.24 17.68
N ASP A 40 -7.37 -4.01 16.49
CA ASP A 40 -8.69 -4.55 16.13
C ASP A 40 -8.60 -6.03 15.75
N ASP A 41 -7.75 -6.38 14.81
CA ASP A 41 -7.52 -7.74 14.32
C ASP A 41 -6.14 -7.86 13.66
N PRO A 42 -5.14 -8.40 14.36
CA PRO A 42 -3.77 -8.54 13.84
C PRO A 42 -3.66 -9.32 12.52
N ARG A 43 -4.60 -10.23 12.23
CA ARG A 43 -4.62 -11.00 10.96
C ARG A 43 -4.74 -10.09 9.75
N ARG A 44 -5.38 -8.93 9.90
CA ARG A 44 -5.52 -7.95 8.81
C ARG A 44 -4.17 -7.38 8.37
N LEU A 45 -3.17 -7.29 9.27
CA LEU A 45 -1.80 -6.91 8.87
C LEU A 45 -1.17 -7.95 7.96
N LEU A 46 -1.43 -9.23 8.19
CA LEU A 46 -0.93 -10.31 7.34
C LEU A 46 -1.48 -10.17 5.91
N PHE A 47 -2.79 -9.97 5.78
CA PHE A 47 -3.43 -9.76 4.47
C PHE A 47 -2.89 -8.50 3.78
N MET A 48 -2.78 -7.39 4.51
CA MET A 48 -2.24 -6.14 3.99
C MET A 48 -0.79 -6.34 3.50
N LEU A 49 0.10 -6.89 4.32
CA LEU A 49 1.49 -7.13 3.95
C LEU A 49 1.63 -8.07 2.75
N SER A 50 0.72 -9.03 2.61
CA SER A 50 0.70 -9.93 1.44
C SER A 50 0.32 -9.19 0.15
N ARG A 51 -0.54 -8.16 0.23
CA ARG A 51 -0.84 -7.26 -0.90
C ARG A 51 0.42 -6.48 -1.31
N TYR A 52 1.12 -5.89 -0.35
CA TYR A 52 2.39 -5.20 -0.61
C TYR A 52 3.48 -6.14 -1.14
N LYS A 53 3.55 -7.39 -0.65
CA LYS A 53 4.44 -8.41 -1.19
C LYS A 53 4.17 -8.67 -2.68
N PHE A 54 2.90 -8.78 -3.08
CA PHE A 54 2.53 -8.92 -4.50
C PHE A 54 3.03 -7.73 -5.32
N VAL A 55 2.75 -6.50 -4.88
CA VAL A 55 3.22 -5.28 -5.54
C VAL A 55 4.75 -5.27 -5.65
N ALA A 56 5.45 -5.56 -4.56
CA ALA A 56 6.91 -5.60 -4.51
C ALA A 56 7.49 -6.55 -5.57
N LYS A 57 6.92 -7.76 -5.68
CA LYS A 57 7.37 -8.75 -6.67
C LYS A 57 7.04 -8.38 -8.11
N MET A 58 5.88 -7.77 -8.35
CA MET A 58 5.47 -7.34 -9.70
C MET A 58 6.23 -6.10 -10.18
N LEU A 59 6.66 -5.23 -9.27
CA LEU A 59 7.38 -4.00 -9.58
C LEU A 59 8.90 -4.10 -9.43
N GLY A 60 9.43 -5.27 -9.10
CA GLY A 60 10.88 -5.50 -9.04
C GLY A 60 11.59 -5.06 -10.31
N GLY A 61 12.70 -4.31 -10.16
CA GLY A 61 13.44 -3.71 -11.27
C GLY A 61 12.87 -2.40 -11.82
N LYS A 62 11.76 -1.87 -11.26
CA LYS A 62 11.29 -0.51 -11.53
C LYS A 62 12.07 0.46 -10.64
N ASP A 63 12.47 1.62 -11.20
CA ASP A 63 13.26 2.59 -10.46
C ASP A 63 12.35 3.59 -9.70
N ARG A 64 11.59 4.41 -10.43
CA ARG A 64 10.74 5.46 -9.86
C ARG A 64 9.31 4.96 -9.70
N VAL A 65 8.91 4.68 -8.46
CA VAL A 65 7.59 4.14 -8.14
C VAL A 65 6.83 5.13 -7.26
N ILE A 66 5.53 5.31 -7.50
CA ILE A 66 4.67 6.10 -6.63
C ILE A 66 3.58 5.23 -6.03
N GLU A 67 3.34 5.39 -4.74
CA GLU A 67 2.18 4.87 -4.03
C GLU A 67 1.12 5.96 -3.92
N ILE A 68 -0.10 5.67 -4.32
CA ILE A 68 -1.25 6.56 -4.24
C ILE A 68 -2.15 6.12 -3.08
N GLY A 69 -2.29 6.99 -2.07
CA GLY A 69 -3.01 6.68 -0.83
C GLY A 69 -2.20 5.76 0.08
N CYS A 70 -1.01 6.21 0.48
CA CYS A 70 -0.10 5.40 1.30
C CYS A 70 -0.53 5.30 2.77
N ALA A 71 -1.50 6.12 3.21
CA ALA A 71 -1.84 6.27 4.62
C ALA A 71 -0.56 6.40 5.48
N ASP A 72 -0.34 5.50 6.43
CA ASP A 72 0.86 5.51 7.28
C ASP A 72 2.10 4.85 6.64
N ALA A 73 2.04 4.48 5.35
CA ALA A 73 3.14 3.88 4.58
C ALA A 73 3.80 2.66 5.24
N PHE A 74 3.07 1.91 6.08
CA PHE A 74 3.63 0.75 6.79
C PHE A 74 4.11 -0.34 5.83
N GLY A 75 3.34 -0.63 4.79
CA GLY A 75 3.69 -1.62 3.76
C GLY A 75 4.65 -1.10 2.68
N THR A 76 4.78 0.21 2.51
CA THR A 76 5.63 0.85 1.49
C THR A 76 7.09 0.39 1.56
N ARG A 77 7.58 0.13 2.77
CA ARG A 77 8.93 -0.37 3.02
C ARG A 77 9.22 -1.69 2.30
N LEU A 78 8.23 -2.60 2.18
CA LEU A 78 8.39 -3.85 1.44
C LEU A 78 8.67 -3.63 -0.05
N VAL A 79 7.99 -2.66 -0.65
CA VAL A 79 8.21 -2.31 -2.06
C VAL A 79 9.58 -1.67 -2.24
N ALA A 80 9.97 -0.78 -1.34
CA ALA A 80 11.28 -0.12 -1.37
C ALA A 80 12.45 -1.13 -1.22
N GLN A 81 12.26 -2.22 -0.48
CA GLN A 81 13.29 -3.27 -0.31
C GLN A 81 13.61 -4.05 -1.60
N GLU A 82 12.73 -4.06 -2.60
CA GLU A 82 13.01 -4.64 -3.92
C GLU A 82 13.84 -3.70 -4.84
N GLY A 83 14.41 -2.63 -4.28
CA GLY A 83 15.27 -1.69 -4.98
C GLY A 83 14.54 -0.51 -5.65
N CYS A 84 13.24 -0.38 -5.44
CA CYS A 84 12.45 0.73 -5.96
C CYS A 84 12.69 2.01 -5.16
N ARG A 85 12.84 3.15 -5.86
CA ARG A 85 12.73 4.48 -5.24
C ARG A 85 11.25 4.87 -5.15
N VAL A 86 10.65 4.60 -3.98
CA VAL A 86 9.23 4.84 -3.77
C VAL A 86 9.00 6.28 -3.30
N THR A 87 7.99 6.93 -3.89
CA THR A 87 7.34 8.14 -3.38
C THR A 87 6.02 7.73 -2.75
N ALA A 88 5.92 7.81 -1.43
CA ALA A 88 4.68 7.59 -0.70
C ALA A 88 3.80 8.84 -0.77
N SER A 89 2.61 8.76 -1.35
CA SER A 89 1.71 9.90 -1.45
C SER A 89 0.35 9.64 -0.82
N ASP A 90 -0.14 10.66 -0.12
CA ASP A 90 -1.49 10.70 0.42
C ASP A 90 -2.07 12.10 0.28
N PHE A 91 -3.40 12.20 0.17
CA PHE A 91 -4.04 13.52 0.13
C PHE A 91 -4.11 14.18 1.51
N ASP A 92 -4.06 13.36 2.59
CA ASP A 92 -4.13 13.84 3.96
C ASP A 92 -2.73 14.12 4.54
N PRO A 93 -2.40 15.38 4.86
CA PRO A 93 -1.10 15.74 5.41
C PRO A 93 -0.82 15.13 6.79
N VAL A 94 -1.84 14.69 7.52
CA VAL A 94 -1.69 14.05 8.84
C VAL A 94 -0.95 12.71 8.69
N PHE A 95 -1.31 11.92 7.69
CA PHE A 95 -0.61 10.66 7.42
C PHE A 95 0.83 10.89 6.96
N ILE A 96 1.05 11.84 6.05
CA ILE A 96 2.41 12.16 5.59
C ILE A 96 3.29 12.64 6.74
N ALA A 97 2.77 13.45 7.65
CA ALA A 97 3.51 13.88 8.85
C ALA A 97 3.87 12.71 9.77
N ASP A 98 2.96 11.74 9.98
CA ASP A 98 3.23 10.51 10.74
C ASP A 98 4.34 9.67 10.09
N VAL A 99 4.29 9.51 8.76
CA VAL A 99 5.32 8.80 7.99
C VAL A 99 6.69 9.46 8.18
N GLU A 100 6.78 10.77 7.99
CA GLU A 100 8.03 11.54 8.11
C GLU A 100 8.62 11.49 9.52
N GLU A 101 7.76 11.53 10.55
CA GLU A 101 8.21 11.41 11.93
C GLU A 101 8.78 10.02 12.21
N ARG A 102 8.08 8.95 11.79
CA ARG A 102 8.55 7.57 12.00
C ARG A 102 9.80 7.25 11.21
N MET A 103 9.97 7.76 10.00
CA MET A 103 11.21 7.61 9.25
C MET A 103 12.43 8.14 9.97
N LYS A 104 12.29 9.19 10.79
CA LYS A 104 13.41 9.74 11.58
C LYS A 104 13.88 8.77 12.66
N SER A 105 12.94 8.03 13.28
CA SER A 105 13.24 7.08 14.35
C SER A 105 13.63 5.69 13.83
N ASP A 106 13.02 5.23 12.73
CA ASP A 106 13.10 3.84 12.29
C ASP A 106 14.24 3.57 11.28
N GLY A 107 15.01 4.59 10.92
CA GLY A 107 16.19 4.43 10.08
C GLY A 107 15.96 4.04 8.61
N TRP A 108 14.71 4.08 8.12
CA TRP A 108 14.39 3.90 6.69
C TRP A 108 13.93 5.22 6.07
N LYS A 109 13.98 5.33 4.74
CA LYS A 109 13.63 6.55 4.03
C LYS A 109 12.92 6.26 2.72
N CYS A 110 11.89 7.06 2.43
CA CYS A 110 11.31 7.23 1.10
C CYS A 110 11.01 8.71 0.87
N ALA A 111 10.75 9.08 -0.38
CA ALA A 111 10.16 10.38 -0.68
C ALA A 111 8.70 10.40 -0.23
N THR A 112 8.21 11.55 0.23
CA THR A 112 6.82 11.77 0.61
C THR A 112 6.19 12.87 -0.22
N LEU A 113 4.87 12.81 -0.42
CA LEU A 113 4.14 13.79 -1.20
C LEU A 113 2.71 13.93 -0.67
N VAL A 114 2.31 15.13 -0.26
CA VAL A 114 0.90 15.44 -0.05
C VAL A 114 0.27 15.74 -1.40
N HIS A 115 -0.61 14.86 -1.88
CA HIS A 115 -1.25 15.02 -3.20
C HIS A 115 -2.58 14.28 -3.28
N ASP A 116 -3.61 14.99 -3.73
CA ASP A 116 -4.89 14.40 -4.10
C ASP A 116 -4.89 14.05 -5.58
N ILE A 117 -4.87 12.75 -5.88
CA ILE A 117 -4.86 12.22 -7.25
C ILE A 117 -6.12 12.60 -8.04
N LEU A 118 -7.21 12.98 -7.39
CA LEU A 118 -8.40 13.48 -8.07
C LEU A 118 -8.22 14.90 -8.63
N THR A 119 -7.25 15.66 -8.17
CA THR A 119 -6.96 17.02 -8.68
C THR A 119 -6.10 17.02 -9.94
N GLY A 120 -5.35 15.93 -10.22
CA GLY A 120 -4.48 15.82 -11.37
C GLY A 120 -3.48 14.67 -11.25
N SER A 121 -2.60 14.55 -12.24
CA SER A 121 -1.49 13.60 -12.17
C SER A 121 -0.49 13.96 -11.07
N ALA A 122 0.12 12.94 -10.46
CA ALA A 122 1.10 13.15 -9.40
C ALA A 122 2.40 13.79 -9.94
N PRO A 123 2.86 14.92 -9.36
CA PRO A 123 4.10 15.56 -9.78
C PRO A 123 5.34 14.76 -9.30
N PRO A 124 6.48 14.83 -10.00
CA PRO A 124 6.70 15.53 -11.27
C PRO A 124 6.25 14.73 -12.50
N GLY A 125 5.55 13.59 -12.32
CA GLY A 125 5.17 12.67 -13.38
C GLY A 125 6.32 11.81 -13.90
N GLY A 126 6.03 10.99 -14.90
CA GLY A 126 7.03 10.12 -15.53
C GLY A 126 7.54 8.99 -14.63
N PHE A 127 6.71 8.50 -13.72
CA PHE A 127 7.01 7.34 -12.89
C PHE A 127 7.06 6.06 -13.75
N ASP A 128 7.93 5.13 -13.37
CA ASP A 128 8.02 3.82 -14.01
C ASP A 128 6.86 2.94 -13.63
N ALA A 129 6.38 3.10 -12.41
CA ALA A 129 5.20 2.41 -11.92
C ALA A 129 4.46 3.23 -10.86
N ALA A 130 3.18 2.90 -10.72
CA ALA A 130 2.32 3.37 -9.64
C ALA A 130 1.60 2.18 -9.01
N TYR A 131 1.29 2.29 -7.73
CA TYR A 131 0.35 1.36 -7.11
C TYR A 131 -0.56 2.09 -6.12
N SER A 132 -1.74 1.50 -5.91
CA SER A 132 -2.75 1.99 -4.98
C SER A 132 -3.49 0.81 -4.39
N LEU A 133 -3.48 0.67 -3.08
CA LEU A 133 -4.08 -0.45 -2.36
C LEU A 133 -5.06 0.08 -1.31
N ASP A 134 -6.26 -0.49 -1.28
CA ASP A 134 -7.30 -0.13 -0.30
C ASP A 134 -7.67 1.38 -0.34
N VAL A 135 -7.72 1.95 -1.56
CA VAL A 135 -8.09 3.36 -1.82
C VAL A 135 -9.28 3.46 -2.76
N PHE A 136 -9.28 2.67 -3.85
CA PHE A 136 -10.27 2.78 -4.92
C PHE A 136 -11.72 2.61 -4.43
N GLU A 137 -11.95 1.76 -3.45
CA GLU A 137 -13.26 1.53 -2.84
C GLU A 137 -13.82 2.76 -2.12
N HIS A 138 -12.97 3.72 -1.77
CA HIS A 138 -13.36 4.99 -1.11
C HIS A 138 -13.57 6.13 -2.11
N ILE A 139 -13.21 5.94 -3.38
CA ILE A 139 -13.39 6.95 -4.43
C ILE A 139 -14.85 6.92 -4.90
N PRO A 140 -15.57 8.06 -4.92
CA PRO A 140 -16.94 8.09 -5.44
C PRO A 140 -17.01 7.49 -6.87
N PRO A 141 -18.04 6.71 -7.21
CA PRO A 141 -18.16 6.11 -8.55
C PRO A 141 -18.05 7.10 -9.70
N ALA A 142 -18.54 8.33 -9.52
CA ALA A 142 -18.43 9.41 -10.50
C ALA A 142 -16.99 9.85 -10.78
N ASP A 143 -16.07 9.62 -9.84
CA ASP A 143 -14.67 10.01 -9.91
C ASP A 143 -13.74 8.84 -10.29
N ALA A 144 -14.26 7.62 -10.39
CA ALA A 144 -13.49 6.41 -10.65
C ALA A 144 -12.64 6.52 -11.95
N ASP A 145 -13.22 7.02 -13.02
CA ASP A 145 -12.52 7.21 -14.31
C ASP A 145 -11.41 8.26 -14.20
N ARG A 146 -11.66 9.36 -13.48
CA ARG A 146 -10.67 10.42 -13.21
C ARG A 146 -9.51 9.89 -12.38
N PHE A 147 -9.78 9.11 -11.34
CA PHE A 147 -8.78 8.48 -10.49
C PHE A 147 -7.81 7.65 -11.33
N VAL A 148 -8.32 6.72 -12.13
CA VAL A 148 -7.50 5.86 -12.98
C VAL A 148 -6.77 6.66 -14.05
N GLY A 149 -7.44 7.63 -14.69
CA GLY A 149 -6.86 8.48 -15.71
C GLY A 149 -5.70 9.33 -15.18
N ASN A 150 -5.80 9.86 -13.97
CA ASN A 150 -4.71 10.63 -13.36
C ASN A 150 -3.53 9.75 -12.94
N ILE A 151 -3.77 8.52 -12.48
CA ILE A 151 -2.70 7.53 -12.27
C ILE A 151 -1.99 7.24 -13.59
N ALA A 152 -2.73 6.96 -14.66
CA ALA A 152 -2.15 6.71 -15.97
C ALA A 152 -1.28 7.88 -16.46
N LYS A 153 -1.75 9.12 -16.32
CA LYS A 153 -1.01 10.35 -16.67
C LYS A 153 0.24 10.59 -15.81
N SER A 154 0.31 10.01 -14.64
CA SER A 154 1.49 10.09 -13.76
C SER A 154 2.64 9.22 -14.26
N LEU A 155 2.36 8.25 -15.11
CA LEU A 155 3.30 7.26 -15.61
C LEU A 155 3.98 7.70 -16.92
N ARG A 156 5.17 7.15 -17.17
CA ARG A 156 5.78 7.18 -18.49
C ARG A 156 5.07 6.22 -19.47
N LYS A 157 5.31 6.37 -20.77
CA LYS A 157 4.65 5.62 -21.86
C LYS A 157 4.58 4.09 -21.64
N ASN A 158 5.62 3.48 -21.08
CA ASN A 158 5.65 2.03 -20.80
C ASN A 158 5.49 1.74 -19.30
N GLY A 159 4.86 2.65 -18.58
CA GLY A 159 4.66 2.53 -17.15
C GLY A 159 3.67 1.41 -16.77
N VAL A 160 3.76 1.01 -15.52
CA VAL A 160 2.92 -0.06 -14.94
C VAL A 160 2.10 0.51 -13.79
N ALA A 161 0.83 0.16 -13.70
CA ALA A 161 0.02 0.44 -12.52
C ALA A 161 -0.49 -0.85 -11.89
N ILE A 162 -0.53 -0.91 -10.56
CA ILE A 162 -1.22 -1.97 -9.81
C ILE A 162 -2.23 -1.30 -8.90
N ILE A 163 -3.50 -1.64 -9.08
CA ILE A 163 -4.58 -1.10 -8.24
C ILE A 163 -5.29 -2.28 -7.59
N GLY A 164 -5.37 -2.27 -6.26
CA GLY A 164 -6.00 -3.31 -5.47
C GLY A 164 -7.17 -2.76 -4.66
N SER A 165 -8.26 -3.52 -4.59
CA SER A 165 -9.50 -3.15 -3.88
C SER A 165 -10.26 -4.38 -3.44
N PRO A 166 -11.02 -4.35 -2.33
CA PRO A 166 -11.98 -5.37 -1.98
C PRO A 166 -12.99 -5.60 -3.12
N SER A 167 -13.33 -6.86 -3.36
CA SER A 167 -14.31 -7.19 -4.39
C SER A 167 -15.73 -6.79 -3.98
N LEU A 168 -16.60 -6.54 -4.95
CA LEU A 168 -18.02 -6.31 -4.70
C LEU A 168 -18.65 -7.49 -3.94
N GLN A 169 -18.28 -8.71 -4.31
CA GLN A 169 -18.82 -9.94 -3.72
C GLN A 169 -18.45 -10.10 -2.25
N SER A 170 -17.29 -9.59 -1.83
CA SER A 170 -16.86 -9.68 -0.43
C SER A 170 -17.60 -8.73 0.52
N GLN A 171 -18.33 -7.73 -0.02
CA GLN A 171 -18.98 -6.70 0.79
C GLN A 171 -20.09 -7.23 1.70
N VAL A 172 -20.64 -8.41 1.42
CA VAL A 172 -21.59 -9.08 2.30
C VAL A 172 -20.97 -9.42 3.67
N TYR A 173 -19.64 -9.65 3.71
CA TYR A 173 -18.86 -10.00 4.90
C TYR A 173 -18.15 -8.79 5.54
N ALA A 174 -18.21 -7.62 4.91
CA ALA A 174 -17.53 -6.43 5.40
C ALA A 174 -18.13 -5.93 6.72
N SER A 175 -17.30 -5.35 7.58
CA SER A 175 -17.73 -4.73 8.82
C SER A 175 -18.69 -3.54 8.56
N PRO A 176 -19.48 -3.10 9.55
CA PRO A 176 -20.31 -1.91 9.39
C PRO A 176 -19.50 -0.66 8.98
N ALA A 177 -18.32 -0.47 9.56
CA ALA A 177 -17.43 0.64 9.23
C ALA A 177 -16.92 0.55 7.78
N SER A 178 -16.49 -0.65 7.34
CA SER A 178 -16.10 -0.88 5.96
C SER A 178 -17.25 -0.63 4.99
N LYS A 179 -18.45 -1.14 5.28
CA LYS A 179 -19.64 -0.90 4.44
C LYS A 179 -19.99 0.59 4.30
N ALA A 180 -19.78 1.38 5.34
CA ALA A 180 -20.02 2.82 5.29
C ALA A 180 -18.98 3.56 4.43
N GLY A 181 -17.73 3.10 4.41
CA GLY A 181 -16.64 3.72 3.67
C GLY A 181 -16.44 3.18 2.25
N HIS A 182 -16.88 1.95 1.96
CA HIS A 182 -16.70 1.31 0.66
C HIS A 182 -17.83 1.68 -0.30
N VAL A 183 -17.68 2.79 -0.97
CA VAL A 183 -18.70 3.35 -1.88
C VAL A 183 -18.54 2.87 -3.33
N ASN A 184 -17.41 2.21 -3.66
CA ASN A 184 -17.04 1.86 -5.03
C ASN A 184 -16.32 0.51 -5.15
N CYS A 185 -16.85 -0.53 -4.54
CA CYS A 185 -16.37 -1.88 -4.81
C CYS A 185 -16.95 -2.39 -6.14
N MET A 186 -16.09 -2.92 -7.00
CA MET A 186 -16.48 -3.39 -8.33
C MET A 186 -16.41 -4.92 -8.47
N ASP A 187 -17.21 -5.46 -9.39
CA ASP A 187 -16.99 -6.79 -9.96
C ASP A 187 -15.71 -6.80 -10.79
N GLY A 188 -15.02 -7.95 -10.84
CA GLY A 188 -13.74 -8.04 -11.53
C GLY A 188 -13.78 -7.68 -13.02
N LYS A 189 -14.86 -8.00 -13.73
CA LYS A 189 -15.01 -7.64 -15.15
C LYS A 189 -15.23 -6.14 -15.34
N GLU A 190 -16.01 -5.51 -14.47
CA GLU A 190 -16.23 -4.06 -14.53
C GLU A 190 -14.95 -3.31 -14.16
N TYR A 191 -14.23 -3.80 -13.16
CA TYR A 191 -12.94 -3.25 -12.75
C TYR A 191 -11.92 -3.31 -13.89
N GLN A 192 -11.82 -4.46 -14.56
CA GLN A 192 -10.97 -4.63 -15.74
C GLN A 192 -11.37 -3.72 -16.89
N LYS A 193 -12.66 -3.59 -17.19
CA LYS A 193 -13.17 -2.69 -18.26
C LYS A 193 -12.84 -1.22 -17.99
N LEU A 194 -12.94 -0.78 -16.73
CA LEU A 194 -12.56 0.59 -16.37
C LEU A 194 -11.08 0.84 -16.66
N MET A 195 -10.19 -0.07 -16.25
CA MET A 195 -8.76 0.07 -16.49
C MET A 195 -8.40 0.04 -17.99
N GLN A 196 -9.10 -0.76 -18.78
CA GLN A 196 -8.91 -0.85 -20.24
C GLN A 196 -9.18 0.45 -21.01
N ARG A 197 -9.86 1.41 -20.39
CA ARG A 197 -10.03 2.76 -20.99
C ARG A 197 -8.71 3.53 -21.02
N HIS A 198 -7.84 3.29 -20.03
CA HIS A 198 -6.64 4.07 -19.76
C HIS A 198 -5.32 3.31 -20.03
N PHE A 199 -5.36 1.97 -20.17
CA PHE A 199 -4.19 1.14 -20.36
C PHE A 199 -4.34 0.17 -21.52
N GLU A 200 -3.23 -0.13 -22.21
CA GLU A 200 -3.18 -1.08 -23.31
C GLU A 200 -3.44 -2.52 -22.87
N ASN A 201 -2.79 -2.96 -21.80
CA ASN A 201 -2.90 -4.31 -21.27
C ASN A 201 -3.34 -4.27 -19.80
N VAL A 202 -4.33 -5.10 -19.47
CA VAL A 202 -4.92 -5.18 -18.13
C VAL A 202 -5.10 -6.62 -17.73
N PHE A 203 -4.45 -7.02 -16.63
CA PHE A 203 -4.47 -8.37 -16.08
C PHE A 203 -5.17 -8.35 -14.72
N LEU A 204 -6.18 -9.20 -14.56
CA LEU A 204 -6.94 -9.33 -13.32
C LEU A 204 -6.37 -10.50 -12.49
N PHE A 205 -6.15 -10.24 -11.20
CA PHE A 205 -5.80 -11.23 -10.20
C PHE A 205 -6.83 -11.21 -9.07
N SER A 206 -7.04 -12.37 -8.50
CA SER A 206 -7.86 -12.60 -7.32
C SER A 206 -6.98 -12.84 -6.11
N MET A 207 -7.47 -12.51 -4.91
CA MET A 207 -6.78 -12.84 -3.68
C MET A 207 -7.77 -13.36 -2.65
N ASN A 208 -7.39 -14.46 -2.00
CA ASN A 208 -8.04 -14.99 -0.81
C ASN A 208 -6.97 -15.16 0.27
N ASP A 209 -7.25 -14.66 1.46
CA ASP A 209 -6.29 -14.56 2.57
C ASP A 209 -4.95 -13.94 2.09
N GLU A 210 -3.85 -14.66 2.13
CA GLU A 210 -2.52 -14.20 1.68
C GLU A 210 -2.18 -14.62 0.25
N VAL A 211 -3.06 -15.36 -0.42
CA VAL A 211 -2.75 -15.99 -1.72
C VAL A 211 -3.32 -15.18 -2.86
N VAL A 212 -2.45 -14.68 -3.73
CA VAL A 212 -2.83 -14.09 -5.01
C VAL A 212 -2.84 -15.17 -6.09
N HIS A 213 -3.89 -15.23 -6.89
CA HIS A 213 -4.12 -16.25 -7.92
C HIS A 213 -4.92 -15.71 -9.11
N THR A 214 -5.09 -16.52 -10.15
CA THR A 214 -5.90 -16.21 -11.34
C THR A 214 -7.23 -16.98 -11.36
N GLY A 215 -7.69 -17.45 -10.20
CA GLY A 215 -8.92 -18.23 -10.07
C GLY A 215 -10.19 -17.40 -10.27
N TYR A 216 -11.32 -18.05 -10.08
CA TYR A 216 -12.65 -17.49 -10.32
C TYR A 216 -12.92 -16.27 -9.42
N HIS A 217 -12.79 -15.07 -9.98
CA HIS A 217 -12.82 -13.79 -9.26
C HIS A 217 -14.10 -13.53 -8.44
N PRO A 218 -15.32 -14.04 -8.78
CA PRO A 218 -16.49 -13.86 -7.92
C PRO A 218 -16.39 -14.52 -6.54
N MET A 219 -15.43 -15.42 -6.34
CA MET A 219 -15.14 -16.04 -5.04
C MET A 219 -14.01 -15.34 -4.28
N ALA A 220 -13.37 -14.35 -4.87
CA ALA A 220 -12.28 -13.62 -4.23
C ALA A 220 -12.81 -12.54 -3.30
N HIS A 221 -12.12 -12.31 -2.18
CA HIS A 221 -12.45 -11.20 -1.31
C HIS A 221 -11.71 -9.90 -1.71
N TYR A 222 -10.64 -10.01 -2.48
CA TYR A 222 -9.85 -8.88 -2.95
C TYR A 222 -9.42 -9.09 -4.41
N LEU A 223 -9.34 -8.01 -5.15
CA LEU A 223 -8.97 -8.01 -6.57
C LEU A 223 -7.78 -7.08 -6.80
N PHE A 224 -6.87 -7.51 -7.67
CA PHE A 224 -5.85 -6.63 -8.24
C PHE A 224 -6.04 -6.52 -9.74
N VAL A 225 -5.78 -5.34 -10.26
CA VAL A 225 -5.54 -5.14 -11.69
C VAL A 225 -4.11 -4.65 -11.90
N LEU A 226 -3.35 -5.39 -12.70
CA LEU A 226 -2.04 -4.98 -13.18
C LEU A 226 -2.21 -4.45 -14.59
N CYS A 227 -1.84 -3.21 -14.79
CA CYS A 227 -2.05 -2.43 -16.00
C CYS A 227 -0.71 -2.03 -16.59
N VAL A 228 -0.55 -2.15 -17.91
CA VAL A 228 0.70 -1.83 -18.62
C VAL A 228 0.42 -0.95 -19.80
N GLY A 229 1.27 0.07 -20.02
CA GLY A 229 1.18 0.98 -21.15
C GLY A 229 0.00 1.94 -21.04
N PRO A 230 0.15 3.07 -20.32
CA PRO A 230 -0.87 4.13 -20.32
C PRO A 230 -1.08 4.65 -21.74
N LYS A 231 -2.36 4.91 -22.09
CA LYS A 231 -2.82 5.41 -23.40
C LYS A 231 -2.66 6.92 -23.52
#